data_462dda5c01bb97c8249b33e2203cc1d8
#
_entry.id   462dda5c01bb97c8249b33e2203cc1d8
#
_cell.length_a   1.000
_cell.length_b   1.000
_cell.length_c   1.000
_cell.angle_alpha   90.00
_cell.angle_beta   90.00
_cell.angle_gamma   90.00
#
_symmetry.space_group_name_H-M   'P 1'
#
loop_
_entity.id
_entity.type
_entity.pdbx_description
1 polymer ?
#
loop_
_entity_poly.entity_id
_entity_poly.type
_entity_poly.pdbx_seq_one_letter_code
_entity_poly.pdbx_strand_id
1 'polypeptide(L)'
;VKVRTGWKNTDESNTLGNAGAGYNNVVSQRYGVTAEVEYCNGGSETPLGITLYDVREYDENGEQLKFNPQKAAELQTSISGQAVPVATKGVFLFGTNHWVGPDAVTAGASVYTTGNGQMTVTAAENAKVGKALGAADVDGSVLVKLEL
;
A
#
# COMPACT_ATOMS: atom_id res chain seq x y z
N VAL A 1 -0.40 -1.75 3.45
CA VAL A 1 -0.64 -2.97 2.65
C VAL A 1 0.19 -4.12 3.19
N LYS A 2 -0.25 -5.34 2.96
CA LYS A 2 0.42 -6.60 3.26
C LYS A 2 0.69 -7.37 1.97
N VAL A 3 1.57 -8.36 2.04
CA VAL A 3 1.72 -9.33 0.95
C VAL A 3 0.50 -10.25 0.94
N ARG A 4 -0.08 -10.46 -0.24
CA ARG A 4 -1.14 -11.43 -0.44
C ARG A 4 -0.60 -12.85 -0.24
N THR A 5 -1.49 -13.80 0.06
CA THR A 5 -1.13 -15.19 0.35
C THR A 5 -0.51 -15.93 -0.82
N GLY A 6 0.29 -15.35 -1.54
CA GLY A 6 0.97 -15.95 -2.69
C GLY A 6 1.69 -14.91 -3.48
N TRP A 7 2.38 -15.36 -4.42
CA TRP A 7 3.10 -14.55 -5.38
C TRP A 7 2.64 -14.99 -6.77
N LYS A 8 2.76 -14.11 -7.70
CA LYS A 8 2.41 -14.40 -9.07
C LYS A 8 3.66 -14.81 -9.81
N ASN A 9 3.66 -16.02 -10.35
CA ASN A 9 4.67 -16.43 -11.29
C ASN A 9 4.30 -15.87 -12.68
N THR A 10 5.10 -14.93 -13.15
CA THR A 10 4.85 -14.29 -14.42
C THR A 10 5.09 -15.21 -15.61
N ASP A 11 5.82 -16.29 -15.43
CA ASP A 11 6.05 -17.26 -16.50
C ASP A 11 4.82 -18.12 -16.75
N GLU A 12 4.05 -18.35 -15.71
CA GLU A 12 2.83 -19.13 -15.82
C GLU A 12 1.58 -18.30 -16.05
N SER A 13 1.70 -17.07 -15.76
CA SER A 13 0.51 -16.21 -15.76
C SER A 13 0.11 -15.69 -17.02
N ASN A 14 0.58 -16.02 -18.06
CA ASN A 14 0.24 -15.48 -19.00
C ASN A 14 -0.44 -15.84 -19.83
N THR A 15 -1.09 -15.54 -19.91
CA THR A 15 -1.61 -14.99 -20.25
C THR A 15 -2.35 -14.88 -21.43
N LEU A 16 -2.20 -14.95 -22.38
CA LEU A 16 -2.94 -15.04 -23.61
C LEU A 16 -3.56 -16.42 -23.71
N GLY A 17 -4.40 -16.74 -22.72
CA GLY A 17 -5.13 -17.98 -22.74
C GLY A 17 -4.25 -19.21 -22.78
N ASN A 18 -3.25 -19.27 -21.95
CA ASN A 18 -2.32 -20.38 -21.98
C ASN A 18 -1.53 -20.52 -23.28
N ALA A 19 -1.61 -19.55 -24.11
CA ALA A 19 -0.99 -19.64 -25.38
C ALA A 19 0.47 -19.41 -25.32
N GLY A 20 1.05 -19.83 -24.31
CA GLY A 20 2.35 -19.82 -24.54
C GLY A 20 3.21 -19.25 -23.56
N ALA A 21 3.86 -20.08 -22.97
CA ALA A 21 5.05 -19.84 -22.23
C ALA A 21 6.09 -18.94 -22.91
N GLY A 22 5.78 -18.29 -23.95
CA GLY A 22 6.70 -17.43 -24.68
C GLY A 22 6.37 -15.94 -24.61
N TYR A 23 5.26 -15.58 -24.00
CA TYR A 23 4.82 -14.19 -24.04
C TYR A 23 5.05 -13.43 -22.78
N ASN A 24 6.21 -13.54 -22.24
CA ASN A 24 6.64 -12.70 -21.13
C ASN A 24 7.19 -11.40 -21.70
N ASN A 25 6.78 -10.27 -21.14
CA ASN A 25 7.46 -9.04 -21.45
C ASN A 25 8.88 -9.05 -20.87
N VAL A 26 9.72 -8.13 -21.28
CA VAL A 26 11.12 -8.06 -20.84
C VAL A 26 11.26 -7.96 -19.32
N VAL A 27 10.33 -7.29 -18.66
CA VAL A 27 10.32 -7.14 -17.22
C VAL A 27 9.95 -8.47 -16.55
N SER A 28 8.95 -9.16 -17.07
CA SER A 28 8.54 -10.47 -16.56
C SER A 28 9.64 -11.53 -16.72
N GLN A 29 10.34 -11.51 -17.84
CA GLN A 29 11.49 -12.40 -18.05
C GLN A 29 12.64 -12.12 -17.07
N ARG A 30 12.82 -10.88 -16.70
CA ARG A 30 13.87 -10.48 -15.76
C ARG A 30 13.49 -10.78 -14.31
N TYR A 31 12.25 -10.63 -13.98
CA TYR A 31 11.71 -10.83 -12.65
C TYR A 31 10.59 -11.86 -12.73
N GLY A 32 10.94 -13.11 -12.85
CA GLY A 32 10.03 -14.23 -13.11
C GLY A 32 8.88 -14.39 -12.13
N VAL A 33 8.93 -13.70 -11.00
CA VAL A 33 7.85 -13.66 -10.00
C VAL A 33 7.64 -12.25 -9.48
N THR A 34 6.40 -11.93 -9.13
CA THR A 34 6.03 -10.67 -8.51
C THR A 34 5.22 -10.93 -7.26
N ALA A 35 5.52 -10.20 -6.18
CA ALA A 35 4.68 -10.18 -5.00
C ALA A 35 3.41 -9.38 -5.29
N GLU A 36 2.27 -9.94 -4.95
CA GLU A 36 1.01 -9.20 -4.97
C GLU A 36 0.78 -8.57 -3.59
N VAL A 37 0.27 -7.35 -3.57
CA VAL A 37 -0.05 -6.64 -2.32
C VAL A 37 -1.54 -6.34 -2.26
N GLU A 38 -2.07 -6.35 -1.05
CA GLU A 38 -3.46 -6.03 -0.75
C GLU A 38 -3.57 -5.22 0.54
N TYR A 39 -4.73 -4.68 0.82
CA TYR A 39 -4.96 -3.96 2.07
C TYR A 39 -4.81 -4.88 3.29
N CYS A 40 -4.33 -4.31 4.40
CA CYS A 40 -4.47 -4.94 5.71
C CYS A 40 -5.92 -4.80 6.17
N ASN A 41 -6.62 -5.91 6.31
CA ASN A 41 -8.01 -5.92 6.78
C ASN A 41 -8.13 -6.15 8.28
N GLY A 42 -7.05 -6.53 8.93
CA GLY A 42 -6.97 -6.75 10.38
C GLY A 42 -5.69 -6.19 10.97
N GLY A 43 -5.75 -5.78 12.22
CA GLY A 43 -4.59 -5.22 12.92
C GLY A 43 -3.47 -6.24 13.17
N SER A 44 -3.80 -7.53 13.28
CA SER A 44 -2.84 -8.62 13.50
C SER A 44 -2.07 -9.06 12.24
N GLU A 45 -2.46 -8.55 11.09
CA GLU A 45 -1.79 -8.88 9.83
C GLU A 45 -0.41 -8.22 9.74
N THR A 46 0.55 -8.91 9.13
CA THR A 46 1.91 -8.38 8.97
C THR A 46 1.95 -7.34 7.84
N PRO A 47 2.14 -6.06 8.15
CA PRO A 47 2.22 -5.03 7.13
C PRO A 47 3.55 -5.10 6.38
N LEU A 48 3.50 -4.89 5.07
CA LEU A 48 4.68 -4.74 4.22
C LEU A 48 5.14 -3.28 4.15
N GLY A 49 4.20 -2.36 4.05
CA GLY A 49 4.49 -0.94 3.86
C GLY A 49 3.24 -0.14 3.53
N ILE A 50 3.47 1.08 3.08
CA ILE A 50 2.43 1.97 2.59
C ILE A 50 2.59 2.19 1.09
N THR A 51 1.48 2.26 0.37
CA THR A 51 1.49 2.67 -1.03
C THR A 51 1.75 4.18 -1.13
N LEU A 52 2.60 4.58 -2.07
CA LEU A 52 2.90 6.00 -2.28
C LEU A 52 1.87 6.69 -3.17
N TYR A 53 1.07 5.92 -3.88
CA TYR A 53 -0.02 6.40 -4.72
C TYR A 53 -1.30 5.67 -4.39
N ASP A 54 -2.43 6.33 -4.61
CA ASP A 54 -3.72 5.65 -4.63
C ASP A 54 -3.73 4.57 -5.71
N VAL A 55 -4.45 3.50 -5.46
CA VAL A 55 -4.69 2.45 -6.46
C VAL A 55 -6.14 2.53 -6.88
N ARG A 56 -6.37 2.77 -8.17
CA ARG A 56 -7.71 2.93 -8.73
C ARG A 56 -7.89 2.07 -9.98
N GLU A 57 -9.10 1.65 -10.21
CA GLU A 57 -9.51 0.97 -11.43
C GLU A 57 -10.25 1.90 -12.39
N TYR A 58 -11.01 2.84 -11.82
CA TYR A 58 -11.86 3.78 -12.55
C TYR A 58 -11.50 5.22 -12.22
N ASP A 59 -11.73 6.11 -13.17
CA ASP A 59 -11.66 7.55 -12.95
C ASP A 59 -12.95 8.11 -12.31
N GLU A 60 -13.01 9.43 -12.14
CA GLU A 60 -14.19 10.12 -11.60
C GLU A 60 -15.42 10.03 -12.48
N ASN A 61 -15.28 9.68 -13.75
CA ASN A 61 -16.37 9.52 -14.70
C ASN A 61 -16.82 8.05 -14.87
N GLY A 62 -16.17 7.12 -14.18
CA GLY A 62 -16.44 5.70 -14.28
C GLY A 62 -15.75 5.00 -15.47
N GLU A 63 -14.78 5.65 -16.11
CA GLU A 63 -14.00 5.05 -17.20
C GLU A 63 -12.83 4.25 -16.64
N GLN A 64 -12.52 3.13 -17.27
CA GLN A 64 -11.42 2.29 -16.82
C GLN A 64 -10.07 2.91 -17.15
N LEU A 65 -9.27 3.18 -16.14
CA LEU A 65 -7.95 3.79 -16.27
C LEU A 65 -6.96 2.96 -17.07
N LYS A 66 -7.14 1.65 -17.15
CA LYS A 66 -6.28 0.78 -17.98
C LYS A 66 -6.31 1.13 -19.47
N PHE A 67 -7.38 1.77 -19.93
CA PHE A 67 -7.51 2.24 -21.30
C PHE A 67 -7.07 3.69 -21.50
N ASN A 68 -6.82 4.40 -20.40
CA ASN A 68 -6.36 5.79 -20.42
C ASN A 68 -5.22 6.01 -19.39
N PRO A 69 -4.01 5.47 -19.67
CA PRO A 69 -2.89 5.60 -18.74
C PRO A 69 -2.42 7.04 -18.53
N GLN A 70 -2.68 7.93 -19.47
CA GLN A 70 -2.38 9.35 -19.29
C GLN A 70 -3.24 9.97 -18.18
N LYS A 71 -4.52 9.64 -18.11
CA LYS A 71 -5.41 10.07 -17.05
C LYS A 71 -4.97 9.53 -15.68
N ALA A 72 -4.50 8.29 -15.61
CA ALA A 72 -3.94 7.73 -14.39
C ALA A 72 -2.70 8.51 -13.93
N ALA A 73 -1.84 8.91 -14.85
CA ALA A 73 -0.67 9.74 -14.54
C ALA A 73 -1.07 11.14 -14.05
N GLU A 74 -2.06 11.76 -14.66
CA GLU A 74 -2.60 13.06 -14.23
C GLU A 74 -3.20 13.00 -12.82
N LEU A 75 -3.90 11.91 -12.49
CA LEU A 75 -4.48 11.68 -11.18
C LEU A 75 -3.43 11.22 -10.14
N GLN A 76 -2.20 10.98 -10.55
CA GLN A 76 -1.14 10.41 -9.70
C GLN A 76 -1.57 9.11 -9.02
N THR A 77 -2.24 8.24 -9.75
CA THR A 77 -2.73 6.95 -9.26
C THR A 77 -2.02 5.80 -9.94
N SER A 78 -1.88 4.69 -9.22
CA SER A 78 -1.53 3.40 -9.82
C SER A 78 -2.80 2.70 -10.28
N ILE A 79 -2.72 2.06 -11.44
CA ILE A 79 -3.85 1.28 -11.95
C ILE A 79 -3.88 -0.07 -11.23
N SER A 80 -5.07 -0.49 -10.80
CA SER A 80 -5.25 -1.79 -10.15
C SER A 80 -4.73 -2.94 -11.03
N GLY A 81 -3.99 -3.86 -10.42
CA GLY A 81 -3.35 -4.97 -11.11
C GLY A 81 -2.01 -4.66 -11.79
N GLN A 82 -1.55 -3.41 -11.68
CA GLN A 82 -0.22 -3.01 -12.15
C GLN A 82 0.74 -2.77 -10.98
N ALA A 83 1.99 -2.47 -11.29
CA ALA A 83 3.00 -2.19 -10.28
C ALA A 83 2.63 -0.95 -9.45
N VAL A 84 2.77 -1.07 -8.14
CA VAL A 84 2.55 0.02 -7.19
C VAL A 84 3.80 0.21 -6.33
N PRO A 85 4.29 1.45 -6.17
CA PRO A 85 5.41 1.71 -5.28
C PRO A 85 4.96 1.57 -3.82
N VAL A 86 5.70 0.79 -3.04
CA VAL A 86 5.45 0.57 -1.61
C VAL A 86 6.66 1.04 -0.82
N ALA A 87 6.43 1.98 0.09
CA ALA A 87 7.46 2.43 1.03
C ALA A 87 7.44 1.55 2.28
N THR A 88 8.60 1.00 2.61
CA THR A 88 8.80 0.14 3.79
C THR A 88 9.49 0.87 4.94
N LYS A 89 10.26 1.89 4.63
CA LYS A 89 10.99 2.71 5.60
C LYS A 89 10.97 4.16 5.16
N GLY A 90 11.00 5.06 6.12
CA GLY A 90 11.02 6.49 5.87
C GLY A 90 10.25 7.28 6.90
N VAL A 91 10.21 8.58 6.70
CA VAL A 91 9.44 9.51 7.53
C VAL A 91 8.32 10.08 6.68
N PHE A 92 7.09 9.93 7.13
CA PHE A 92 5.89 10.34 6.41
C PHE A 92 4.95 11.11 7.32
N LEU A 93 4.29 12.10 6.75
CA LEU A 93 3.21 12.82 7.41
C LEU A 93 1.88 12.16 7.05
N PHE A 94 1.15 11.72 8.06
CA PHE A 94 -0.15 11.09 7.88
C PHE A 94 -1.26 12.00 8.41
N GLY A 95 -2.20 12.32 7.53
CA GLY A 95 -3.38 13.10 7.88
C GLY A 95 -4.39 12.32 8.72
N THR A 96 -5.35 13.04 9.28
CA THR A 96 -6.38 12.53 10.20
C THR A 96 -7.10 11.27 9.69
N ASN A 97 -7.37 11.18 8.40
CA ASN A 97 -8.08 10.04 7.82
C ASN A 97 -7.35 8.70 7.94
N HIS A 98 -6.06 8.75 8.23
CA HIS A 98 -5.23 7.55 8.38
C HIS A 98 -5.07 7.11 9.84
N TRP A 99 -5.77 7.77 10.76
CA TRP A 99 -5.64 7.51 12.20
C TRP A 99 -6.94 7.12 12.86
N VAL A 100 -6.82 6.27 13.86
CA VAL A 100 -7.86 6.02 14.84
C VAL A 100 -7.39 6.65 16.16
N GLY A 101 -8.04 7.75 16.56
CA GLY A 101 -7.69 8.47 17.80
C GLY A 101 -6.33 9.20 17.73
N PRO A 102 -6.14 10.16 16.80
CA PRO A 102 -4.88 10.87 16.67
C PRO A 102 -4.49 11.69 17.92
N ASP A 103 -5.46 12.13 18.70
CA ASP A 103 -5.23 12.94 19.90
C ASP A 103 -4.44 12.22 21.00
N ALA A 104 -4.40 10.90 20.98
CA ALA A 104 -3.64 10.10 21.94
C ALA A 104 -2.16 9.93 21.55
N VAL A 105 -1.74 10.47 20.40
CA VAL A 105 -0.38 10.29 19.89
C VAL A 105 0.59 11.22 20.60
N THR A 106 1.65 10.65 21.15
CA THR A 106 2.75 11.38 21.78
C THR A 106 4.06 11.10 21.07
N ALA A 107 5.01 12.01 21.19
CA ALA A 107 6.34 11.84 20.60
C ALA A 107 7.00 10.55 21.15
N GLY A 108 7.53 9.73 20.25
CA GLY A 108 8.16 8.45 20.57
C GLY A 108 7.20 7.28 20.77
N ALA A 109 5.88 7.52 20.72
CA ALA A 109 4.90 6.45 20.81
C ALA A 109 5.07 5.43 19.69
N SER A 110 4.91 4.16 20.00
CA SER A 110 4.86 3.11 18.96
C SER A 110 3.54 3.21 18.20
N VAL A 111 3.63 3.06 16.90
CA VAL A 111 2.50 3.11 15.98
C VAL A 111 2.22 1.71 15.45
N TYR A 112 0.95 1.36 15.41
CA TYR A 112 0.45 0.06 14.98
C TYR A 112 -0.56 0.22 13.86
N THR A 113 -0.70 -0.79 13.01
CA THR A 113 -1.76 -0.83 12.01
C THR A 113 -3.05 -1.36 12.60
N THR A 114 -4.17 -0.81 12.16
CA THR A 114 -5.50 -1.37 12.45
C THR A 114 -6.07 -2.00 11.19
N GLY A 115 -7.28 -2.52 11.28
CA GLY A 115 -8.06 -2.84 10.08
C GLY A 115 -8.24 -1.61 9.18
N ASN A 116 -8.49 -1.84 7.91
CA ASN A 116 -8.69 -0.80 6.89
C ASN A 116 -7.47 0.12 6.63
N GLY A 117 -6.27 -0.34 6.98
CA GLY A 117 -5.05 0.41 6.69
C GLY A 117 -4.84 1.67 7.51
N GLN A 118 -5.62 1.87 8.57
CA GLN A 118 -5.43 2.98 9.50
C GLN A 118 -4.37 2.67 10.55
N MET A 119 -3.91 3.68 11.25
CA MET A 119 -2.91 3.60 12.31
C MET A 119 -3.49 3.96 13.67
N THR A 120 -2.89 3.41 14.71
CA THR A 120 -3.24 3.69 16.12
C THR A 120 -2.02 3.59 17.00
N VAL A 121 -2.09 4.16 18.19
CA VAL A 121 -1.09 3.95 19.26
C VAL A 121 -1.45 2.79 20.19
N THR A 122 -2.62 2.20 20.00
CA THR A 122 -3.07 1.05 20.80
C THR A 122 -2.44 -0.23 20.28
N ALA A 123 -1.64 -0.87 21.10
CA ALA A 123 -0.95 -2.11 20.73
C ALA A 123 -1.94 -3.25 20.51
N ALA A 124 -2.74 -3.59 21.51
CA ALA A 124 -3.64 -4.74 21.48
C ALA A 124 -3.01 -5.93 20.69
N GLU A 125 -3.71 -6.44 19.69
CA GLU A 125 -3.20 -7.46 18.78
C GLU A 125 -2.69 -6.86 17.45
N ASN A 126 -2.48 -5.55 17.44
CA ASN A 126 -2.10 -4.82 16.22
C ASN A 126 -0.61 -4.96 15.91
N ALA A 127 -0.26 -5.09 14.65
CA ALA A 127 1.11 -5.17 14.22
C ALA A 127 1.78 -3.78 14.25
N LYS A 128 2.98 -3.73 14.79
CA LYS A 128 3.76 -2.50 14.86
C LYS A 128 4.27 -2.10 13.48
N VAL A 129 4.13 -0.81 13.14
CA VAL A 129 4.59 -0.25 11.87
C VAL A 129 5.70 0.79 12.03
N GLY A 130 5.84 1.39 13.19
CA GLY A 130 6.85 2.41 13.39
C GLY A 130 6.71 3.16 14.70
N LYS A 131 7.15 4.43 14.67
CA LYS A 131 7.09 5.35 15.82
C LYS A 131 6.62 6.73 15.38
N ALA A 132 5.81 7.36 16.21
CA ALA A 132 5.47 8.78 16.06
C ALA A 132 6.66 9.66 16.45
N LEU A 133 6.96 10.64 15.64
CA LEU A 133 8.04 11.62 15.90
C LEU A 133 7.55 12.86 16.63
N GLY A 134 6.24 13.03 16.76
CA GLY A 134 5.60 14.14 17.45
C GLY A 134 4.18 13.81 17.82
N ALA A 135 3.55 14.71 18.59
CA ALA A 135 2.12 14.67 18.81
C ALA A 135 1.37 15.03 17.53
N ALA A 136 0.06 14.78 17.49
CA ALA A 136 -0.78 15.26 16.41
C ALA A 136 -0.75 16.79 16.36
N ASP A 137 -0.68 17.33 15.15
CA ASP A 137 -0.79 18.76 14.90
C ASP A 137 -2.24 19.22 14.99
N VAL A 138 -2.47 20.52 14.86
CA VAL A 138 -3.80 21.15 14.90
C VAL A 138 -4.78 20.49 13.91
N ASP A 139 -4.26 20.05 12.78
CA ASP A 139 -5.04 19.35 11.76
C ASP A 139 -5.18 17.84 12.02
N GLY A 140 -4.70 17.34 13.14
CA GLY A 140 -4.67 15.91 13.45
C GLY A 140 -3.66 15.10 12.65
N SER A 141 -2.75 15.76 11.95
CA SER A 141 -1.68 15.10 11.20
C SER A 141 -0.54 14.69 12.13
N VAL A 142 0.03 13.52 11.90
CA VAL A 142 1.12 12.97 12.71
C VAL A 142 2.29 12.58 11.83
N LEU A 143 3.49 12.98 12.26
CA LEU A 143 4.73 12.58 11.61
C LEU A 143 5.18 11.22 12.15
N VAL A 144 5.30 10.25 11.28
CA VAL A 144 5.64 8.86 11.64
C VAL A 144 6.89 8.40 10.91
N LYS A 145 7.79 7.80 11.66
CA LYS A 145 8.90 7.05 11.09
C LYS A 145 8.48 5.59 10.95
N LEU A 146 8.35 5.13 9.70
CA LEU A 146 8.11 3.74 9.39
C LEU A 146 9.39 2.92 9.52
N GLU A 147 9.27 1.74 10.10
CA GLU A 147 10.36 0.78 10.33
C GLU A 147 9.83 -0.64 10.10
N LEU A 148 9.47 -0.92 8.87
CA LEU A 148 8.96 -2.23 8.46
C LEU A 148 10.02 -3.11 7.83
#